data_f673d8f60569a7701204d037aae0eaf0
#
_entry.id   f673d8f60569a7701204d037aae0eaf0
#
_cell.length_a   1.000
_cell.length_b   1.000
_cell.length_c   1.000
_cell.angle_alpha   90.00
_cell.angle_beta   90.00
_cell.angle_gamma   90.00
#
_symmetry.space_group_name_H-M   'P 1'
#
loop_
_entity.id
_entity.type
_entity.pdbx_description
1 polymer ?
#
loop_
_entity_poly.entity_id
_entity_poly.type
_entity_poly.pdbx_seq_one_letter_code
_entity_poly.pdbx_strand_id
1 'polypeptide(L)'
;MKVMNRSGVVLLNVVIILLTIALIGASLVAFLSLVSLSTRTAAEEIKAFYLAEAGISTAVSTLRNKAGVSGNRLYTIGPVELGEGTYEVTIDPLQSLIISTGKVASTQKTLQLYYSAL
;
A
#
# COMPACT_ATOMS: atom_id res chain seq x y z
N MET A 1 21.49 62.76 -0.25
CA MET A 1 20.69 61.53 -0.26
C MET A 1 20.06 61.30 1.07
N LYS A 2 18.81 61.14 1.12
CA LYS A 2 18.12 60.86 2.33
C LYS A 2 18.32 59.40 2.75
N VAL A 3 18.88 59.18 3.91
CA VAL A 3 19.07 57.84 4.41
C VAL A 3 17.72 57.22 4.72
N MET A 4 17.55 55.99 4.34
CA MET A 4 16.36 55.26 4.68
C MET A 4 16.11 55.29 6.18
N ASN A 5 14.88 55.53 6.55
CA ASN A 5 14.48 55.57 7.94
C ASN A 5 14.84 54.26 8.63
N ARG A 6 15.41 54.31 9.84
CA ARG A 6 15.72 53.10 10.58
C ARG A 6 14.50 52.19 10.78
N SER A 7 13.34 52.81 11.01
CA SER A 7 12.09 52.07 11.13
C SER A 7 11.71 51.37 9.84
N GLY A 8 12.01 51.95 8.66
CA GLY A 8 11.78 51.31 7.36
C GLY A 8 12.70 50.12 7.14
N VAL A 9 13.98 50.25 7.51
CA VAL A 9 14.95 49.16 7.40
C VAL A 9 14.61 48.01 8.36
N VAL A 10 14.25 48.34 9.59
CA VAL A 10 13.84 47.35 10.58
C VAL A 10 12.57 46.64 10.13
N LEU A 11 11.58 47.36 9.61
CA LEU A 11 10.37 46.78 9.09
C LEU A 11 10.64 45.83 7.93
N LEU A 12 11.53 46.24 7.00
CA LEU A 12 11.93 45.37 5.88
C LEU A 12 12.58 44.07 6.37
N ASN A 13 13.50 44.17 7.35
CA ASN A 13 14.15 43.02 7.94
C ASN A 13 13.15 42.09 8.61
N VAL A 14 12.21 42.65 9.36
CA VAL A 14 11.16 41.86 10.02
C VAL A 14 10.30 41.13 8.99
N VAL A 15 9.93 41.78 7.90
CA VAL A 15 9.15 41.17 6.82
C VAL A 15 9.91 40.03 6.16
N ILE A 16 11.20 40.21 5.89
CA ILE A 16 12.05 39.15 5.33
C ILE A 16 12.13 37.94 6.26
N ILE A 17 12.35 38.20 7.56
CA ILE A 17 12.42 37.12 8.56
C ILE A 17 11.09 36.37 8.64
N LEU A 18 9.97 37.09 8.71
CA LEU A 18 8.65 36.46 8.74
C LEU A 18 8.37 35.63 7.48
N LEU A 19 8.75 36.16 6.33
CA LEU A 19 8.57 35.44 5.06
C LEU A 19 9.41 34.16 5.05
N THR A 20 10.66 34.24 5.53
CA THR A 20 11.56 33.09 5.61
C THR A 20 10.99 32.02 6.54
N ILE A 21 10.50 32.41 7.71
CA ILE A 21 9.89 31.49 8.67
C ILE A 21 8.64 30.83 8.06
N ALA A 22 7.82 31.61 7.36
CA ALA A 22 6.62 31.10 6.71
C ALA A 22 6.95 30.06 5.64
N LEU A 23 7.98 30.29 4.83
CA LEU A 23 8.44 29.34 3.81
C LEU A 23 8.96 28.04 4.43
N ILE A 24 9.76 28.15 5.50
CA ILE A 24 10.27 26.97 6.22
C ILE A 24 9.11 26.17 6.81
N GLY A 25 8.16 26.84 7.45
CA GLY A 25 6.98 26.19 8.02
C GLY A 25 6.14 25.47 6.97
N ALA A 26 5.89 26.12 5.85
CA ALA A 26 5.13 25.52 4.74
C ALA A 26 5.86 24.30 4.17
N SER A 27 7.18 24.37 4.03
CA SER A 27 7.99 23.26 3.55
C SER A 27 7.93 22.05 4.48
N LEU A 28 7.99 22.29 5.80
CA LEU A 28 7.89 21.22 6.80
C LEU A 28 6.52 20.55 6.76
N VAL A 29 5.45 21.32 6.67
CA VAL A 29 4.10 20.79 6.59
C VAL A 29 3.94 19.93 5.34
N ALA A 30 4.42 20.38 4.20
CA ALA A 30 4.38 19.64 2.95
C ALA A 30 5.16 18.32 3.07
N PHE A 31 6.35 18.36 3.66
CA PHE A 31 7.18 17.18 3.87
C PHE A 31 6.48 16.16 4.78
N LEU A 32 5.93 16.61 5.90
CA LEU A 32 5.21 15.73 6.83
C LEU A 32 3.99 15.09 6.18
N SER A 33 3.29 15.83 5.34
CA SER A 33 2.14 15.30 4.59
C SER A 33 2.56 14.19 3.64
N LEU A 34 3.67 14.37 2.92
CA LEU A 34 4.21 13.35 2.01
C LEU A 34 4.65 12.09 2.78
N VAL A 35 5.34 12.26 3.90
CA VAL A 35 5.79 11.13 4.74
C VAL A 35 4.60 10.36 5.29
N SER A 36 3.57 11.06 5.77
CA SER A 36 2.35 10.43 6.28
C SER A 36 1.64 9.61 5.20
N LEU A 37 1.52 10.16 4.00
CA LEU A 37 0.90 9.45 2.88
C LEU A 37 1.72 8.22 2.48
N SER A 38 3.04 8.36 2.39
CA SER A 38 3.95 7.25 2.07
C SER A 38 3.86 6.13 3.12
N THR A 39 3.81 6.46 4.40
CA THR A 39 3.68 5.49 5.49
C THR A 39 2.34 4.74 5.40
N ARG A 40 1.26 5.45 5.12
CA ARG A 40 -0.06 4.84 4.95
C ARG A 40 -0.06 3.85 3.77
N THR A 41 0.49 4.25 2.64
CA THR A 41 0.59 3.38 1.46
C THR A 41 1.42 2.14 1.75
N ALA A 42 2.55 2.29 2.44
CA ALA A 42 3.39 1.15 2.83
C ALA A 42 2.64 0.19 3.76
N ALA A 43 1.88 0.70 4.72
CA ALA A 43 1.07 -0.14 5.61
C ALA A 43 0.00 -0.90 4.84
N GLU A 44 -0.67 -0.27 3.89
CA GLU A 44 -1.67 -0.92 3.04
C GLU A 44 -1.04 -2.00 2.16
N GLU A 45 0.15 -1.76 1.63
CA GLU A 45 0.89 -2.76 0.84
C GLU A 45 1.22 -4.00 1.67
N ILE A 46 1.68 -3.81 2.91
CA ILE A 46 1.98 -4.92 3.81
C ILE A 46 0.72 -5.71 4.13
N LYS A 47 -0.38 -5.03 4.43
CA LYS A 47 -1.66 -5.69 4.68
C LYS A 47 -2.15 -6.47 3.47
N ALA A 48 -2.06 -5.89 2.28
CA ALA A 48 -2.44 -6.57 1.05
C ALA A 48 -1.56 -7.79 0.79
N PHE A 49 -0.27 -7.71 1.07
CA PHE A 49 0.66 -8.84 0.97
C PHE A 49 0.26 -9.97 1.91
N TYR A 50 -0.04 -9.67 3.18
CA TYR A 50 -0.47 -10.69 4.13
C TYR A 50 -1.81 -11.32 3.73
N LEU A 51 -2.71 -10.56 3.15
CA LEU A 51 -3.96 -11.11 2.63
C LEU A 51 -3.70 -12.06 1.47
N ALA A 52 -2.79 -11.73 0.57
CA ALA A 52 -2.40 -12.61 -0.51
C ALA A 52 -1.75 -13.91 0.02
N GLU A 53 -0.91 -13.81 1.05
CA GLU A 53 -0.33 -14.98 1.73
C GLU A 53 -1.42 -15.85 2.36
N ALA A 54 -2.41 -15.24 3.00
CA ALA A 54 -3.54 -15.97 3.57
C ALA A 54 -4.30 -16.72 2.48
N GLY A 55 -4.48 -16.10 1.33
CA GLY A 55 -5.09 -16.74 0.17
C GLY A 55 -4.30 -17.96 -0.30
N ILE A 56 -2.99 -17.85 -0.42
CA ILE A 56 -2.12 -18.97 -0.80
C ILE A 56 -2.21 -20.09 0.24
N SER A 57 -2.18 -19.77 1.53
CA SER A 57 -2.32 -20.74 2.59
C SER A 57 -3.65 -21.49 2.49
N THR A 58 -4.73 -20.79 2.24
CA THR A 58 -6.04 -21.38 2.04
C THR A 58 -6.05 -22.30 0.81
N ALA A 59 -5.44 -21.88 -0.28
CA ALA A 59 -5.35 -22.68 -1.50
C ALA A 59 -4.56 -23.96 -1.29
N VAL A 60 -3.43 -23.88 -0.61
CA VAL A 60 -2.61 -25.06 -0.29
C VAL A 60 -3.37 -26.02 0.59
N SER A 61 -4.08 -25.53 1.60
CA SER A 61 -4.93 -26.35 2.45
C SER A 61 -6.03 -27.05 1.64
N THR A 62 -6.67 -26.33 0.74
CA THR A 62 -7.71 -26.87 -0.14
C THR A 62 -7.16 -27.98 -1.05
N LEU A 63 -5.97 -27.77 -1.63
CA LEU A 63 -5.31 -28.76 -2.46
C LEU A 63 -4.94 -30.02 -1.69
N ARG A 64 -4.42 -29.86 -0.46
CA ARG A 64 -4.08 -31.00 0.39
C ARG A 64 -5.29 -31.83 0.76
N ASN A 65 -6.40 -31.17 1.03
CA ASN A 65 -7.65 -31.84 1.37
C ASN A 65 -8.40 -32.34 0.13
N LYS A 66 -7.94 -32.01 -1.05
CA LYS A 66 -8.56 -32.33 -2.34
C LYS A 66 -10.03 -31.94 -2.44
N ALA A 67 -10.47 -31.04 -1.59
CA ALA A 67 -11.86 -30.62 -1.55
C ALA A 67 -12.15 -29.66 -2.71
N GLY A 68 -12.96 -30.08 -3.66
CA GLY A 68 -13.41 -29.24 -4.75
C GLY A 68 -12.42 -28.98 -5.87
N VAL A 69 -11.18 -29.48 -5.74
CA VAL A 69 -10.16 -29.29 -6.78
C VAL A 69 -9.92 -30.63 -7.47
N SER A 70 -10.68 -30.91 -8.50
CA SER A 70 -10.49 -32.09 -9.31
C SER A 70 -10.65 -31.75 -10.78
N GLY A 71 -9.82 -32.36 -11.61
CA GLY A 71 -9.85 -32.16 -13.04
C GLY A 71 -9.06 -30.97 -13.52
N ASN A 72 -9.37 -30.47 -14.71
CA ASN A 72 -8.63 -29.45 -15.42
C ASN A 72 -9.34 -28.08 -15.39
N ARG A 73 -10.17 -27.86 -14.41
CA ARG A 73 -10.93 -26.60 -14.31
C ARG A 73 -10.27 -25.63 -13.37
N LEU A 74 -10.35 -24.35 -13.71
CA LEU A 74 -9.98 -23.27 -12.79
C LEU A 74 -10.88 -23.33 -11.56
N TYR A 75 -10.27 -23.21 -10.40
CA TYR A 75 -10.96 -23.15 -9.13
C TYR A 75 -10.69 -21.81 -8.46
N THR A 76 -11.73 -21.07 -8.17
CA THR A 76 -11.61 -19.74 -7.56
C THR A 76 -12.22 -19.74 -6.18
N ILE A 77 -11.46 -19.22 -5.20
CA ILE A 77 -11.91 -19.04 -3.83
C ILE A 77 -12.04 -17.54 -3.57
N GLY A 78 -13.19 -17.15 -3.06
CA GLY A 78 -13.42 -15.78 -2.67
C GLY A 78 -14.14 -14.94 -3.71
N PRO A 79 -14.18 -13.63 -3.52
CA PRO A 79 -13.39 -12.87 -2.53
C PRO A 79 -13.82 -13.15 -1.08
N VAL A 80 -12.85 -13.28 -0.19
CA VAL A 80 -13.06 -13.54 1.22
C VAL A 80 -12.62 -12.32 2.03
N GLU A 81 -13.49 -11.81 2.87
CA GLU A 81 -13.16 -10.70 3.75
C GLU A 81 -12.34 -11.18 4.94
N LEU A 82 -11.22 -10.51 5.18
CA LEU A 82 -10.35 -10.77 6.32
C LEU A 82 -9.79 -9.45 6.84
N GLY A 83 -10.23 -9.05 8.02
CA GLY A 83 -9.83 -7.77 8.57
C GLY A 83 -10.31 -6.60 7.74
N GLU A 84 -9.39 -5.73 7.35
CA GLU A 84 -9.70 -4.50 6.60
C GLU A 84 -9.74 -4.69 5.09
N GLY A 85 -9.48 -5.90 4.60
CA GLY A 85 -9.40 -6.13 3.17
C GLY A 85 -9.97 -7.47 2.76
N THR A 86 -9.70 -7.83 1.52
CA THR A 86 -10.19 -9.08 0.93
C THR A 86 -9.05 -9.79 0.23
N TYR A 87 -9.19 -11.11 0.09
CA TYR A 87 -8.33 -11.88 -0.79
C TYR A 87 -9.15 -12.74 -1.72
N GLU A 88 -8.61 -12.99 -2.89
CA GLU A 88 -9.19 -13.88 -3.88
C GLU A 88 -8.09 -14.79 -4.41
N VAL A 89 -8.39 -16.07 -4.55
CA VAL A 89 -7.41 -17.05 -4.99
C VAL A 89 -7.97 -17.81 -6.18
N THR A 90 -7.15 -17.96 -7.20
CA THR A 90 -7.44 -18.80 -8.35
C THR A 90 -6.41 -19.92 -8.43
N ILE A 91 -6.89 -21.16 -8.54
CA ILE A 91 -6.04 -22.32 -8.72
C ILE A 91 -6.21 -22.82 -10.15
N ASP A 92 -5.11 -22.90 -10.89
CA ASP A 92 -5.07 -23.42 -12.23
C ASP A 92 -4.37 -24.78 -12.22
N PRO A 93 -5.13 -25.88 -12.29
CA PRO A 93 -4.53 -27.23 -12.28
C PRO A 93 -3.71 -27.55 -13.52
N LEU A 94 -4.03 -26.94 -14.66
CA LEU A 94 -3.30 -27.18 -15.90
C LEU A 94 -1.87 -26.67 -15.83
N GLN A 95 -1.67 -25.51 -15.20
CA GLN A 95 -0.36 -24.88 -15.04
C GLN A 95 0.26 -25.18 -13.68
N SER A 96 -0.44 -25.86 -12.79
CA SER A 96 -0.04 -26.07 -11.41
C SER A 96 0.30 -24.74 -10.73
N LEU A 97 -0.55 -23.77 -10.90
CA LEU A 97 -0.33 -22.38 -10.48
C LEU A 97 -1.44 -21.93 -9.55
N ILE A 98 -1.04 -21.31 -8.46
CA ILE A 98 -1.95 -20.63 -7.55
C ILE A 98 -1.69 -19.13 -7.67
N ILE A 99 -2.72 -18.37 -7.96
CA ILE A 99 -2.66 -16.92 -8.01
C ILE A 99 -3.53 -16.37 -6.88
N SER A 100 -2.93 -15.64 -5.97
CA SER A 100 -3.63 -15.02 -4.86
C SER A 100 -3.50 -13.51 -4.92
N THR A 101 -4.60 -12.81 -4.82
CA THR A 101 -4.65 -11.37 -4.83
C THR A 101 -5.22 -10.86 -3.52
N GLY A 102 -4.44 -10.07 -2.79
CA GLY A 102 -4.88 -9.38 -1.60
C GLY A 102 -5.16 -7.92 -1.91
N LYS A 103 -6.26 -7.40 -1.39
CA LYS A 103 -6.68 -6.02 -1.65
C LYS A 103 -7.06 -5.32 -0.35
N VAL A 104 -6.46 -4.16 -0.11
CA VAL A 104 -6.78 -3.28 1.03
C VAL A 104 -6.96 -1.87 0.45
N ALA A 105 -8.15 -1.31 0.59
CA ALA A 105 -8.52 -0.02 0.02
C ALA A 105 -8.23 0.00 -1.49
N SER A 106 -7.37 0.89 -1.96
CA SER A 106 -6.97 0.95 -3.37
C SER A 106 -5.70 0.16 -3.68
N THR A 107 -5.08 -0.47 -2.67
CA THR A 107 -3.83 -1.20 -2.81
C THR A 107 -4.10 -2.67 -3.05
N GLN A 108 -3.42 -3.24 -4.03
CA GLN A 108 -3.58 -4.62 -4.44
C GLN A 108 -2.22 -5.28 -4.60
N LYS A 109 -2.07 -6.49 -4.07
CA LYS A 109 -0.86 -7.30 -4.22
C LYS A 109 -1.25 -8.68 -4.72
N THR A 110 -0.51 -9.19 -5.70
CA THR A 110 -0.73 -10.49 -6.28
C THR A 110 0.48 -11.37 -6.05
N LEU A 111 0.26 -12.57 -5.53
CA LEU A 111 1.28 -13.59 -5.35
C LEU A 111 0.96 -14.79 -6.22
N GLN A 112 2.00 -15.42 -6.74
CA GLN A 112 1.88 -16.63 -7.55
C GLN A 112 2.74 -17.73 -6.94
N LEU A 113 2.20 -18.93 -6.91
CA LEU A 113 2.90 -20.10 -6.41
C LEU A 113 2.68 -21.28 -7.35
N TYR A 114 3.77 -21.86 -7.81
CA TYR A 114 3.71 -23.13 -8.55
C TYR A 114 3.77 -24.29 -7.56
N TYR A 115 2.81 -25.20 -7.67
CA TYR A 115 2.67 -26.26 -6.69
C TYR A 115 3.00 -27.65 -7.25
N SER A 116 3.83 -27.72 -8.27
CA SER A 116 4.20 -28.99 -8.89
C SER A 116 4.84 -30.00 -7.92
N ALA A 117 5.31 -29.51 -6.77
CA ALA A 117 5.97 -30.34 -5.77
C ALA A 117 5.11 -30.63 -4.53
N LEU A 118 3.85 -30.28 -4.55
CA LEU A 118 2.94 -30.54 -3.40
C LEU A 118 2.33 -31.93 -3.40
#